data_b5939aaf1a4852f87c2f3106578adb19
#
_entry.id   b5939aaf1a4852f87c2f3106578adb19
#
_cell.length_a   1.000
_cell.length_b   1.000
_cell.length_c   1.000
_cell.angle_alpha   90.00
_cell.angle_beta   90.00
_cell.angle_gamma   90.00
#
_symmetry.space_group_name_H-M   'P 1'
#
loop_
_entity.id
_entity.type
_entity.pdbx_description
1 polymer ?
#
loop_
_entity_poly.entity_id
_entity_poly.type
_entity_poly.pdbx_seq_one_letter_code
_entity_poly.pdbx_strand_id
1 'polypeptide(L)'
;MEAAQWRAEWLGWNGNALRWRIAGDLAGLPATELTLEGVAFARFAADAAGEREFEFEFPWSPSGHDELRFGLAVTGAEPALDLLPGWEVRLGLPAALPVASTPTPVRGLAALAGTPRLPAAALAELPGVSVIVPIYNSPQSVQSCIASVLRHSPNARLILIDDASTDARIAPILDDTAKHRQVHVHRNERNRGYTGSVNIGMRLAGGDDVVLLNSDTEVGPRWLAALKIAAYGADDIGTVTAVSDNAGAFSVPELERHCPIPARWTLAQAQRAVLQQAGTRYPQLPTGNGFCMYVKRVLLARIGPMDEAAFPQGYGEENDFCQRGERAGYRNIIAGNVLVHHERSASFGDERRAALGAQGMAVLRERYPGYEDEVGATLWSFERRVLDWRVRRIYAEGDTTYAKQPPKPRLLLAADPQDAGTAKLLATLSRNQECFLLRNDGDRVGLYRLEGATFHAQDSVELGHNAAALARVETRLREWLVGYAVESVHARGSAASDRWLATIAAEFDIPTL
;
A
#
# COMPACT_ATOMS: atom_id res chain seq x y z
N MET A 1 32.57 -3.06 -30.72
CA MET A 1 31.15 -2.94 -30.35
C MET A 1 30.54 -1.98 -31.36
N GLU A 2 29.70 -2.50 -32.25
CA GLU A 2 28.96 -1.66 -33.19
C GLU A 2 28.06 -0.73 -32.39
N ALA A 3 28.07 0.56 -32.77
CA ALA A 3 27.23 1.57 -32.15
C ALA A 3 25.75 1.15 -32.26
N ALA A 4 25.00 1.34 -31.20
CA ALA A 4 23.58 0.97 -31.13
C ALA A 4 22.84 1.44 -32.40
N GLN A 5 22.19 0.51 -33.07
CA GLN A 5 21.45 0.75 -34.31
C GLN A 5 20.16 1.53 -34.09
N TRP A 6 19.87 1.96 -32.85
CA TRP A 6 18.64 2.62 -32.48
C TRP A 6 18.86 4.10 -32.22
N ARG A 7 17.93 4.91 -32.67
CA ARG A 7 17.82 6.32 -32.31
C ARG A 7 16.50 6.56 -31.59
N ALA A 8 16.58 7.31 -30.56
CA ALA A 8 15.42 7.74 -29.83
C ALA A 8 15.32 9.27 -29.92
N GLU A 9 14.12 9.78 -30.16
CA GLU A 9 13.80 11.18 -30.34
C GLU A 9 12.67 11.60 -29.43
N TRP A 10 12.86 12.67 -28.66
CA TRP A 10 11.83 13.29 -27.88
C TRP A 10 10.95 14.17 -28.76
N LEU A 11 9.65 13.87 -28.83
CA LEU A 11 8.68 14.59 -29.66
C LEU A 11 7.90 15.65 -28.89
N GLY A 12 8.09 15.75 -27.57
CA GLY A 12 7.39 16.71 -26.72
C GLY A 12 6.11 16.18 -26.08
N TRP A 13 5.27 17.12 -25.68
CA TRP A 13 3.97 16.86 -25.09
C TRP A 13 2.86 17.02 -26.13
N ASN A 14 1.87 16.13 -26.06
CA ASN A 14 0.59 16.27 -26.75
C ASN A 14 -0.53 16.26 -25.69
N GLY A 15 -1.03 17.44 -25.34
CA GLY A 15 -1.96 17.54 -24.20
C GLY A 15 -1.32 17.08 -22.89
N ASN A 16 -1.83 16.00 -22.30
CA ASN A 16 -1.30 15.38 -21.10
C ASN A 16 -0.38 14.18 -21.38
N ALA A 17 -0.02 13.94 -22.64
CA ALA A 17 0.77 12.78 -23.02
C ALA A 17 2.22 13.14 -23.36
N LEU A 18 3.16 12.38 -22.81
CA LEU A 18 4.57 12.32 -23.19
C LEU A 18 4.67 11.57 -24.52
N ARG A 19 5.39 12.12 -25.49
CA ARG A 19 5.62 11.47 -26.79
C ARG A 19 7.10 11.35 -27.10
N TRP A 20 7.48 10.17 -27.58
CA TRP A 20 8.83 9.91 -28.11
C TRP A 20 8.77 8.89 -29.25
N ARG A 21 9.82 8.89 -30.04
CA ARG A 21 9.98 7.95 -31.15
C ARG A 21 11.25 7.15 -30.95
N ILE A 22 11.19 5.84 -31.16
CA ILE A 22 12.37 5.00 -31.32
C ILE A 22 12.43 4.57 -32.77
N ALA A 23 13.59 4.81 -33.44
CA ALA A 23 13.84 4.44 -34.81
C ALA A 23 15.08 3.55 -34.90
N GLY A 24 15.06 2.58 -35.82
CA GLY A 24 16.15 1.64 -36.08
C GLY A 24 15.67 0.22 -36.29
N ASP A 25 16.57 -0.74 -36.30
CA ASP A 25 16.21 -2.16 -36.34
C ASP A 25 15.73 -2.58 -34.96
N LEU A 26 14.40 -2.57 -34.78
CA LEU A 26 13.76 -2.97 -33.53
C LEU A 26 13.69 -4.49 -33.36
N ALA A 27 14.05 -5.28 -34.38
CA ALA A 27 14.19 -6.73 -34.29
C ALA A 27 15.37 -7.07 -33.37
N GLY A 28 15.12 -7.37 -32.15
CA GLY A 28 16.15 -7.60 -31.13
C GLY A 28 16.34 -6.43 -30.15
N LEU A 29 15.52 -5.37 -30.23
CA LEU A 29 15.45 -4.37 -29.19
C LEU A 29 14.94 -5.07 -27.90
N PRO A 30 15.73 -5.12 -26.83
CA PRO A 30 15.24 -5.59 -25.55
C PRO A 30 14.07 -4.73 -25.10
N ALA A 31 13.25 -5.20 -24.15
CA ALA A 31 12.16 -4.40 -23.60
C ALA A 31 12.70 -3.05 -23.13
N THR A 32 12.03 -1.96 -23.54
CA THR A 32 12.38 -0.61 -23.11
C THR A 32 11.54 -0.18 -21.91
N GLU A 33 12.13 0.59 -21.04
CA GLU A 33 11.50 1.13 -19.85
C GLU A 33 11.50 2.65 -19.91
N LEU A 34 10.32 3.26 -19.71
CA LEU A 34 10.25 4.66 -19.34
C LEU A 34 10.62 4.75 -17.86
N THR A 35 11.64 5.52 -17.54
CA THR A 35 12.05 5.75 -16.16
C THR A 35 11.56 7.10 -15.66
N LEU A 36 11.22 7.16 -14.38
CA LEU A 36 10.97 8.39 -13.64
C LEU A 36 11.96 8.44 -12.48
N GLU A 37 12.73 9.52 -12.39
CA GLU A 37 13.82 9.67 -11.41
C GLU A 37 14.80 8.48 -11.41
N GLY A 38 15.10 7.94 -12.59
CA GLY A 38 16.02 6.81 -12.78
C GLY A 38 15.45 5.44 -12.41
N VAL A 39 14.18 5.34 -12.05
CA VAL A 39 13.51 4.08 -11.70
C VAL A 39 12.41 3.75 -12.70
N ALA A 40 12.32 2.48 -13.12
CA ALA A 40 11.33 2.02 -14.09
C ALA A 40 9.90 2.41 -13.70
N PHE A 41 9.22 3.15 -14.59
CA PHE A 41 7.84 3.60 -14.41
C PHE A 41 6.87 2.82 -15.31
N ALA A 42 7.24 2.60 -16.57
CA ALA A 42 6.47 1.81 -17.51
C ALA A 42 7.40 0.96 -18.37
N ARG A 43 6.98 -0.27 -18.70
CA ARG A 43 7.68 -1.18 -19.60
C ARG A 43 6.93 -1.29 -20.91
N PHE A 44 7.68 -1.33 -21.99
CA PHE A 44 7.16 -1.50 -23.34
C PHE A 44 7.79 -2.74 -23.93
N ALA A 45 6.95 -3.68 -24.37
CA ALA A 45 7.44 -4.86 -25.08
C ALA A 45 8.07 -4.47 -26.39
N ALA A 46 9.19 -5.13 -26.75
CA ALA A 46 9.74 -5.05 -28.09
C ALA A 46 8.79 -5.76 -29.05
N ASP A 47 8.22 -5.03 -29.98
CA ASP A 47 7.45 -5.59 -31.09
C ASP A 47 8.14 -5.26 -32.41
N ALA A 48 7.94 -6.12 -33.40
CA ALA A 48 8.62 -6.18 -34.67
C ALA A 48 8.83 -4.86 -35.42
N ALA A 49 9.99 -4.77 -36.08
CA ALA A 49 10.48 -3.94 -37.20
C ALA A 49 9.78 -2.59 -37.47
N GLY A 50 10.55 -1.48 -37.43
CA GLY A 50 10.19 -0.14 -37.92
C GLY A 50 10.33 0.96 -36.88
N GLU A 51 10.06 2.20 -37.28
CA GLU A 51 9.95 3.34 -36.39
C GLU A 51 8.68 3.19 -35.56
N ARG A 52 8.76 3.48 -34.22
CA ARG A 52 7.61 3.51 -33.34
C ARG A 52 7.54 4.79 -32.57
N GLU A 53 6.38 5.39 -32.59
CA GLU A 53 6.02 6.46 -31.68
C GLU A 53 5.32 5.85 -30.46
N PHE A 54 5.76 6.28 -29.30
CA PHE A 54 5.16 5.93 -28.04
C PHE A 54 4.47 7.17 -27.48
N GLU A 55 3.26 6.99 -27.02
CA GLU A 55 2.50 8.00 -26.31
C GLU A 55 2.14 7.45 -24.92
N PHE A 56 2.47 8.21 -23.89
CA PHE A 56 2.20 7.84 -22.52
C PHE A 56 1.43 8.97 -21.86
N GLU A 57 0.17 8.71 -21.52
CA GLU A 57 -0.64 9.66 -20.76
C GLU A 57 -0.07 9.81 -19.35
N PHE A 58 0.30 11.03 -19.03
CA PHE A 58 0.67 11.44 -17.70
C PHE A 58 -0.35 12.49 -17.26
N PRO A 59 -1.32 12.15 -16.36
CA PRO A 59 -2.48 13.00 -16.08
C PRO A 59 -2.13 14.29 -15.33
N TRP A 60 -0.90 14.68 -15.38
CA TRP A 60 -0.35 15.82 -14.70
C TRP A 60 0.31 16.76 -15.68
N SER A 61 -0.31 17.92 -15.86
CA SER A 61 0.26 18.97 -16.68
C SER A 61 1.56 19.50 -16.06
N PRO A 62 2.65 19.63 -16.83
CA PRO A 62 3.91 20.22 -16.34
C PRO A 62 3.82 21.72 -16.01
N SER A 63 2.62 22.29 -15.96
CA SER A 63 2.38 23.71 -15.64
C SER A 63 2.61 24.08 -14.17
N GLY A 64 3.02 23.14 -13.32
CA GLY A 64 3.33 23.36 -11.91
C GLY A 64 4.84 23.18 -11.64
N HIS A 65 5.35 23.94 -10.86
CA HIS A 65 6.58 24.15 -10.11
C HIS A 65 7.55 22.97 -9.82
N ASP A 66 7.49 21.82 -10.52
CA ASP A 66 8.26 20.64 -10.18
C ASP A 66 9.09 20.12 -11.36
N GLU A 67 10.35 19.86 -11.12
CA GLU A 67 11.25 19.22 -12.06
C GLU A 67 11.18 17.69 -11.86
N LEU A 68 10.64 16.95 -12.84
CA LEU A 68 10.68 15.50 -12.87
C LEU A 68 11.60 15.04 -13.99
N ARG A 69 12.44 14.06 -13.72
CA ARG A 69 13.32 13.47 -14.73
C ARG A 69 12.70 12.21 -15.29
N PHE A 70 12.37 12.27 -16.57
CA PHE A 70 12.03 11.09 -17.35
C PHE A 70 13.24 10.64 -18.17
N GLY A 71 13.41 9.34 -18.32
CA GLY A 71 14.44 8.75 -19.13
C GLY A 71 13.96 7.48 -19.82
N LEU A 72 14.74 6.97 -20.76
CA LEU A 72 14.54 5.64 -21.32
C LEU A 72 15.69 4.74 -20.93
N ALA A 73 15.37 3.53 -20.49
CA ALA A 73 16.33 2.47 -20.25
C ALA A 73 15.99 1.25 -21.11
N VAL A 74 16.99 0.46 -21.43
CA VAL A 74 16.83 -0.81 -22.14
C VAL A 74 17.10 -1.94 -21.15
N THR A 75 16.11 -2.80 -20.93
CA THR A 75 16.23 -3.91 -19.99
C THR A 75 17.11 -5.03 -20.53
N GLY A 76 17.98 -5.58 -19.68
CA GLY A 76 18.79 -6.77 -19.99
C GLY A 76 20.19 -6.48 -20.55
N ALA A 77 20.61 -5.20 -20.61
CA ALA A 77 22.00 -4.86 -20.86
C ALA A 77 22.76 -4.78 -19.53
N GLU A 78 23.85 -5.52 -19.43
CA GLU A 78 24.82 -5.36 -18.33
C GLU A 78 26.12 -4.73 -18.88
N PRO A 79 26.63 -3.63 -18.31
CA PRO A 79 25.93 -2.75 -17.34
C PRO A 79 24.74 -2.07 -17.99
N ALA A 80 23.72 -1.70 -17.19
CA ALA A 80 22.55 -0.96 -17.68
C ALA A 80 23.04 0.11 -18.66
N LEU A 81 22.62 0.00 -19.94
CA LEU A 81 23.04 0.96 -20.94
C LEU A 81 22.69 2.33 -20.39
N ASP A 82 23.72 3.12 -20.16
CA ASP A 82 23.54 4.53 -19.83
C ASP A 82 22.54 5.09 -20.84
N LEU A 83 21.59 5.84 -20.32
CA LEU A 83 20.61 6.60 -21.09
C LEU A 83 21.22 7.04 -22.40
N LEU A 84 20.58 6.73 -23.50
CA LEU A 84 21.03 7.21 -24.81
C LEU A 84 21.34 8.69 -24.68
N PRO A 85 22.55 9.15 -25.00
CA PRO A 85 22.97 10.52 -24.76
C PRO A 85 21.95 11.53 -25.31
N GLY A 86 21.41 12.40 -24.49
CA GLY A 86 20.41 13.39 -24.87
C GLY A 86 18.96 13.08 -24.46
N TRP A 87 18.72 12.03 -23.69
CA TRP A 87 17.37 11.54 -23.36
C TRP A 87 16.87 11.84 -21.96
N GLU A 88 17.56 12.62 -21.19
CA GLU A 88 17.05 13.14 -19.93
C GLU A 88 16.14 14.34 -20.21
N VAL A 89 14.82 14.12 -20.17
CA VAL A 89 13.87 15.23 -20.22
C VAL A 89 13.68 15.73 -18.80
N ARG A 90 14.22 16.91 -18.53
CA ARG A 90 13.91 17.66 -17.32
C ARG A 90 12.67 18.49 -17.59
N LEU A 91 11.57 18.14 -16.98
CA LEU A 91 10.38 19.00 -16.96
C LEU A 91 10.64 20.09 -15.93
N GLY A 92 11.25 21.17 -16.37
CA GLY A 92 11.61 22.30 -15.51
C GLY A 92 10.55 23.37 -15.49
N LEU A 93 10.58 24.15 -14.42
CA LEU A 93 9.92 25.43 -14.27
C LEU A 93 10.18 26.35 -15.47
N PRO A 94 9.23 27.21 -15.85
CA PRO A 94 9.54 28.33 -16.72
C PRO A 94 10.70 29.15 -16.10
N ALA A 95 11.66 29.50 -16.94
CA ALA A 95 12.97 30.11 -16.59
C ALA A 95 12.92 31.47 -15.86
N ALA A 96 11.84 31.83 -15.20
CA ALA A 96 11.58 33.15 -14.64
C ALA A 96 11.52 33.22 -13.11
N LEU A 97 11.77 32.12 -12.38
CA LEU A 97 11.81 32.17 -10.91
C LEU A 97 13.24 31.93 -10.39
N PRO A 98 13.76 32.78 -9.48
CA PRO A 98 15.07 32.57 -8.90
C PRO A 98 15.10 31.24 -8.14
N VAL A 99 16.01 30.35 -8.52
CA VAL A 99 16.27 29.10 -7.83
C VAL A 99 16.82 29.45 -6.44
N ALA A 100 16.02 29.23 -5.41
CA ALA A 100 16.52 29.26 -4.05
C ALA A 100 17.54 28.12 -3.90
N SER A 101 18.72 28.43 -3.36
CA SER A 101 19.88 27.54 -3.24
C SER A 101 19.74 26.42 -2.19
N THR A 102 18.55 26.17 -1.66
CA THR A 102 18.21 25.01 -0.82
C THR A 102 17.49 23.97 -1.65
N PRO A 103 17.89 22.69 -1.60
CA PRO A 103 17.15 21.64 -2.30
C PRO A 103 15.73 21.56 -1.69
N THR A 104 14.79 22.21 -2.35
CA THR A 104 13.37 22.07 -2.04
C THR A 104 13.00 20.62 -2.37
N PRO A 105 12.38 19.86 -1.46
CA PRO A 105 11.92 18.52 -1.80
C PRO A 105 11.01 18.63 -3.02
N VAL A 106 11.28 17.81 -4.03
CA VAL A 106 10.59 17.83 -5.32
C VAL A 106 9.10 17.66 -5.08
N ARG A 107 8.32 18.74 -5.16
CA ARG A 107 6.87 18.74 -4.87
C ARG A 107 6.12 17.71 -5.70
N GLY A 108 6.58 17.43 -6.91
CA GLY A 108 6.04 16.41 -7.77
C GLY A 108 6.04 15.01 -7.21
N LEU A 109 7.08 14.60 -6.51
CA LEU A 109 7.12 13.31 -5.83
C LEU A 109 6.09 13.23 -4.69
N ALA A 110 5.84 14.33 -4.01
CA ALA A 110 4.79 14.41 -2.99
C ALA A 110 3.39 14.29 -3.61
N ALA A 111 3.13 14.91 -4.77
CA ALA A 111 1.88 14.76 -5.50
C ALA A 111 1.62 13.31 -5.95
N LEU A 112 2.67 12.59 -6.35
CA LEU A 112 2.59 11.16 -6.66
C LEU A 112 2.28 10.30 -5.43
N ALA A 113 2.59 10.75 -4.21
CA ALA A 113 2.22 10.05 -2.99
C ALA A 113 0.70 10.05 -2.73
N GLY A 114 0.00 11.05 -3.23
CA GLY A 114 -1.42 11.30 -2.92
C GLY A 114 -1.60 11.97 -1.56
N THR A 115 -2.72 12.67 -1.43
CA THR A 115 -3.15 13.20 -0.13
C THR A 115 -4.04 12.15 0.56
N PRO A 116 -3.81 11.82 1.83
CA PRO A 116 -4.64 10.85 2.53
C PRO A 116 -6.08 11.36 2.60
N ARG A 117 -7.01 10.53 2.18
CA ARG A 117 -8.43 10.75 2.42
C ARG A 117 -8.76 10.15 3.78
N LEU A 118 -9.11 11.00 4.71
CA LEU A 118 -9.35 10.60 6.09
C LEU A 118 -10.81 10.18 6.28
N PRO A 119 -11.09 9.20 7.16
CA PRO A 119 -12.42 8.93 7.63
C PRO A 119 -13.08 10.18 8.23
N ALA A 120 -14.38 10.32 8.06
CA ALA A 120 -15.15 11.42 8.66
C ALA A 120 -15.31 11.26 10.19
N ALA A 121 -15.16 10.04 10.70
CA ALA A 121 -15.25 9.69 12.12
C ALA A 121 -13.95 9.03 12.59
N ALA A 122 -13.70 9.06 13.90
CA ALA A 122 -12.60 8.31 14.51
C ALA A 122 -12.76 6.80 14.27
N LEU A 123 -11.65 6.06 14.13
CA LEU A 123 -11.70 4.62 13.84
C LEU A 123 -12.47 3.83 14.91
N ALA A 124 -12.45 4.29 16.16
CA ALA A 124 -13.19 3.67 17.25
C ALA A 124 -14.72 3.84 17.15
N GLU A 125 -15.19 4.84 16.41
CA GLU A 125 -16.62 5.10 16.19
C GLU A 125 -17.18 4.32 15.00
N LEU A 126 -16.29 3.82 14.14
CA LEU A 126 -16.63 2.98 12.99
C LEU A 126 -16.83 1.53 13.45
N PRO A 127 -17.49 0.67 12.65
CA PRO A 127 -17.67 -0.74 12.98
C PRO A 127 -16.38 -1.41 13.45
N GLY A 128 -16.47 -2.33 14.40
CA GLY A 128 -15.37 -3.19 14.80
C GLY A 128 -14.83 -3.96 13.60
N VAL A 129 -13.65 -4.58 13.74
CA VAL A 129 -13.07 -5.39 12.67
C VAL A 129 -12.81 -6.80 13.19
N SER A 130 -13.32 -7.79 12.47
CA SER A 130 -13.02 -9.20 12.67
C SER A 130 -12.09 -9.71 11.57
N VAL A 131 -10.91 -10.19 11.93
CA VAL A 131 -9.96 -10.85 11.01
C VAL A 131 -10.35 -12.33 10.91
N ILE A 132 -10.68 -12.79 9.72
CA ILE A 132 -11.11 -14.16 9.44
C ILE A 132 -9.97 -14.90 8.75
N VAL A 133 -9.51 -15.99 9.37
CA VAL A 133 -8.42 -16.82 8.84
C VAL A 133 -8.96 -18.24 8.63
N PRO A 134 -9.25 -18.65 7.37
CA PRO A 134 -9.53 -20.03 7.05
C PRO A 134 -8.24 -20.86 7.10
N ILE A 135 -8.29 -22.02 7.75
CA ILE A 135 -7.12 -22.86 8.04
C ILE A 135 -7.37 -24.27 7.51
N TYR A 136 -6.43 -24.76 6.71
CA TYR A 136 -6.36 -26.16 6.35
C TYR A 136 -4.92 -26.62 6.30
N ASN A 137 -4.49 -27.38 7.33
CA ASN A 137 -3.11 -27.84 7.47
C ASN A 137 -2.06 -26.71 7.58
N SER A 138 -0.81 -26.92 7.16
CA SER A 138 0.29 -25.94 7.13
C SER A 138 0.60 -25.27 8.48
N PRO A 139 0.89 -26.02 9.54
CA PRO A 139 0.98 -25.52 10.92
C PRO A 139 2.03 -24.43 11.12
N GLN A 140 3.14 -24.44 10.38
CA GLN A 140 4.19 -23.41 10.50
C GLN A 140 3.66 -22.04 10.01
N SER A 141 3.08 -22.02 8.81
CA SER A 141 2.51 -20.79 8.23
C SER A 141 1.36 -20.25 9.09
N VAL A 142 0.47 -21.13 9.56
CA VAL A 142 -0.62 -20.80 10.51
C VAL A 142 -0.07 -20.13 11.76
N GLN A 143 0.99 -20.68 12.36
CA GLN A 143 1.59 -20.13 13.56
C GLN A 143 2.18 -18.73 13.33
N SER A 144 2.91 -18.54 12.21
CA SER A 144 3.47 -17.23 11.81
C SER A 144 2.37 -16.20 11.56
N CYS A 145 1.33 -16.58 10.82
CA CYS A 145 0.18 -15.72 10.54
C CYS A 145 -0.48 -15.25 11.83
N ILE A 146 -0.88 -16.18 12.71
CA ILE A 146 -1.53 -15.85 14.00
C ILE A 146 -0.63 -14.94 14.85
N ALA A 147 0.66 -15.27 14.97
CA ALA A 147 1.60 -14.48 15.75
C ALA A 147 1.73 -13.04 15.22
N SER A 148 1.74 -12.87 13.89
CA SER A 148 1.80 -11.55 13.26
C SER A 148 0.55 -10.72 13.53
N VAL A 149 -0.66 -11.31 13.43
CA VAL A 149 -1.93 -10.65 13.71
C VAL A 149 -2.02 -10.24 15.18
N LEU A 150 -1.73 -11.14 16.12
CA LEU A 150 -1.77 -10.84 17.56
C LEU A 150 -0.78 -9.73 17.96
N ARG A 151 0.40 -9.69 17.30
CA ARG A 151 1.42 -8.65 17.53
C ARG A 151 0.98 -7.28 17.03
N HIS A 152 0.39 -7.21 15.83
CA HIS A 152 0.14 -5.94 15.13
C HIS A 152 -1.32 -5.46 15.21
N SER A 153 -2.21 -6.26 15.80
CA SER A 153 -3.63 -5.95 15.97
C SER A 153 -4.18 -6.51 17.29
N PRO A 154 -3.63 -6.09 18.45
CA PRO A 154 -3.99 -6.68 19.75
C PRO A 154 -5.45 -6.43 20.14
N ASN A 155 -6.13 -5.49 19.51
CA ASN A 155 -7.54 -5.14 19.79
C ASN A 155 -8.51 -5.69 18.74
N ALA A 156 -8.04 -6.29 17.65
CA ALA A 156 -8.90 -6.86 16.63
C ALA A 156 -9.42 -8.23 17.08
N ARG A 157 -10.67 -8.54 16.74
CA ARG A 157 -11.21 -9.88 16.90
C ARG A 157 -10.62 -10.80 15.84
N LEU A 158 -10.05 -11.93 16.26
CA LEU A 158 -9.48 -12.94 15.37
C LEU A 158 -10.39 -14.17 15.35
N ILE A 159 -10.92 -14.50 14.18
CA ILE A 159 -11.80 -15.66 13.95
C ILE A 159 -11.02 -16.68 13.11
N LEU A 160 -10.63 -17.78 13.73
CA LEU A 160 -9.91 -18.88 13.12
C LEU A 160 -10.92 -19.98 12.73
N ILE A 161 -10.96 -20.35 11.46
CA ILE A 161 -11.84 -21.39 10.93
C ILE A 161 -11.01 -22.57 10.51
N ASP A 162 -10.94 -23.61 11.34
CA ASP A 162 -10.30 -24.87 11.01
C ASP A 162 -11.22 -25.69 10.10
N ASP A 163 -10.83 -25.82 8.84
CA ASP A 163 -11.60 -26.50 7.81
C ASP A 163 -11.35 -28.03 7.80
N ALA A 164 -11.48 -28.64 8.98
CA ALA A 164 -11.20 -30.06 9.20
C ALA A 164 -9.77 -30.46 8.82
N SER A 165 -8.78 -29.74 9.34
CA SER A 165 -7.37 -30.04 9.14
C SER A 165 -7.02 -31.47 9.54
N THR A 166 -6.19 -32.14 8.74
CA THR A 166 -5.74 -33.52 8.98
C THR A 166 -4.38 -33.60 9.66
N ASP A 167 -3.63 -32.48 9.67
CA ASP A 167 -2.34 -32.40 10.37
C ASP A 167 -2.59 -32.23 11.87
N ALA A 168 -2.18 -33.22 12.65
CA ALA A 168 -2.38 -33.26 14.10
C ALA A 168 -1.74 -32.08 14.87
N ARG A 169 -0.82 -31.33 14.25
CA ARG A 169 -0.17 -30.16 14.84
C ARG A 169 -1.08 -28.93 14.88
N ILE A 170 -2.13 -28.87 14.06
CA ILE A 170 -3.05 -27.73 13.99
C ILE A 170 -3.87 -27.59 15.28
N ALA A 171 -4.43 -28.68 15.77
CA ALA A 171 -5.32 -28.62 16.95
C ALA A 171 -4.61 -28.00 18.18
N PRO A 172 -3.40 -28.41 18.59
CA PRO A 172 -2.68 -27.78 19.70
C PRO A 172 -2.40 -26.28 19.50
N ILE A 173 -2.04 -25.85 18.27
CA ILE A 173 -1.82 -24.43 17.94
C ILE A 173 -3.11 -23.63 18.19
N LEU A 174 -4.23 -24.10 17.69
CA LEU A 174 -5.52 -23.42 17.85
C LEU A 174 -6.03 -23.43 19.30
N ASP A 175 -5.83 -24.53 20.04
CA ASP A 175 -6.20 -24.63 21.46
C ASP A 175 -5.39 -23.65 22.32
N ASP A 176 -4.10 -23.49 22.01
CA ASP A 176 -3.27 -22.49 22.70
C ASP A 176 -3.68 -21.06 22.35
N THR A 177 -3.93 -20.81 21.06
CA THR A 177 -4.35 -19.50 20.57
C THR A 177 -5.72 -19.09 21.12
N ALA A 178 -6.64 -20.02 21.30
CA ALA A 178 -7.99 -19.79 21.86
C ALA A 178 -7.98 -19.22 23.30
N LYS A 179 -6.85 -19.29 24.00
CA LYS A 179 -6.69 -18.68 25.33
C LYS A 179 -6.66 -17.15 25.28
N HIS A 180 -6.37 -16.54 24.12
CA HIS A 180 -6.42 -15.10 23.94
C HIS A 180 -7.87 -14.62 23.83
N ARG A 181 -8.24 -13.63 24.65
CA ARG A 181 -9.62 -13.11 24.76
C ARG A 181 -10.23 -12.67 23.42
N GLN A 182 -9.42 -12.16 22.50
CA GLN A 182 -9.85 -11.67 21.19
C GLN A 182 -10.00 -12.78 20.14
N VAL A 183 -9.65 -14.02 20.48
CA VAL A 183 -9.63 -15.13 19.52
C VAL A 183 -10.87 -16.01 19.68
N HIS A 184 -11.49 -16.30 18.55
CA HIS A 184 -12.57 -17.28 18.42
C HIS A 184 -12.15 -18.37 17.45
N VAL A 185 -12.15 -19.62 17.88
CA VAL A 185 -11.85 -20.79 17.05
C VAL A 185 -13.13 -21.52 16.72
N HIS A 186 -13.39 -21.72 15.44
CA HIS A 186 -14.46 -22.57 14.92
C HIS A 186 -13.84 -23.75 14.16
N ARG A 187 -14.36 -24.97 14.37
CA ARG A 187 -13.92 -26.18 13.68
C ARG A 187 -15.05 -26.76 12.85
N ASN A 188 -14.81 -26.88 11.54
CA ASN A 188 -15.75 -27.54 10.64
C ASN A 188 -15.73 -29.06 10.89
N GLU A 189 -16.86 -29.70 10.87
CA GLU A 189 -16.97 -31.18 10.97
C GLU A 189 -16.39 -31.90 9.76
N ARG A 190 -16.33 -31.22 8.60
CA ARG A 190 -15.76 -31.68 7.34
C ARG A 190 -15.18 -30.51 6.57
N ASN A 191 -14.27 -30.79 5.65
CA ASN A 191 -13.73 -29.77 4.74
C ASN A 191 -14.87 -29.16 3.89
N ARG A 192 -15.02 -27.83 3.97
CA ARG A 192 -16.01 -27.03 3.25
C ARG A 192 -15.41 -26.17 2.15
N GLY A 193 -14.10 -26.22 2.02
CA GLY A 193 -13.36 -25.36 1.12
C GLY A 193 -13.22 -23.93 1.63
N TYR A 194 -12.48 -23.15 0.88
CA TYR A 194 -12.19 -21.74 1.23
C TYR A 194 -13.46 -20.92 1.40
N THR A 195 -14.32 -20.90 0.37
CA THR A 195 -15.55 -20.08 0.33
C THR A 195 -16.50 -20.40 1.48
N GLY A 196 -16.71 -21.70 1.75
CA GLY A 196 -17.56 -22.15 2.85
C GLY A 196 -17.03 -21.71 4.21
N SER A 197 -15.71 -21.83 4.43
CA SER A 197 -15.05 -21.43 5.67
C SER A 197 -15.07 -19.92 5.87
N VAL A 198 -14.80 -19.14 4.83
CA VAL A 198 -14.89 -17.67 4.85
C VAL A 198 -16.33 -17.21 5.17
N ASN A 199 -17.34 -17.82 4.54
CA ASN A 199 -18.75 -17.49 4.82
C ASN A 199 -19.17 -17.79 6.27
N ILE A 200 -18.62 -18.85 6.88
CA ILE A 200 -18.80 -19.10 8.32
C ILE A 200 -18.20 -17.96 9.13
N GLY A 201 -16.97 -17.57 8.84
CA GLY A 201 -16.29 -16.45 9.49
C GLY A 201 -17.06 -15.13 9.37
N MET A 202 -17.58 -14.79 8.19
CA MET A 202 -18.40 -13.60 7.95
C MET A 202 -19.69 -13.59 8.80
N ARG A 203 -20.32 -14.76 9.01
CA ARG A 203 -21.48 -14.86 9.90
C ARG A 203 -21.09 -14.68 11.36
N LEU A 204 -19.97 -15.27 11.79
CA LEU A 204 -19.47 -15.15 13.17
C LEU A 204 -19.00 -13.73 13.51
N ALA A 205 -18.57 -12.96 12.52
CA ALA A 205 -18.17 -11.56 12.68
C ALA A 205 -19.35 -10.66 13.11
N GLY A 206 -20.58 -11.04 12.82
CA GLY A 206 -21.77 -10.30 13.26
C GLY A 206 -21.88 -8.92 12.59
N GLY A 207 -21.79 -7.85 13.38
CA GLY A 207 -21.88 -6.46 12.93
C GLY A 207 -20.56 -5.83 12.51
N ASP A 208 -19.44 -6.53 12.70
CA ASP A 208 -18.11 -6.01 12.36
C ASP A 208 -17.89 -5.94 10.83
N ASP A 209 -17.04 -5.03 10.41
CA ASP A 209 -16.32 -5.17 9.15
C ASP A 209 -15.44 -6.42 9.22
N VAL A 210 -15.07 -6.98 8.08
CA VAL A 210 -14.25 -8.18 8.09
C VAL A 210 -12.97 -7.98 7.26
N VAL A 211 -11.90 -8.64 7.69
CA VAL A 211 -10.71 -8.84 6.85
C VAL A 211 -10.58 -10.33 6.59
N LEU A 212 -10.60 -10.72 5.31
CA LEU A 212 -10.21 -12.05 4.90
C LEU A 212 -8.69 -12.09 4.87
N LEU A 213 -8.10 -13.07 5.53
CA LEU A 213 -6.65 -13.20 5.61
C LEU A 213 -6.25 -14.67 5.45
N ASN A 214 -5.42 -14.98 4.45
CA ASN A 214 -4.92 -16.34 4.29
C ASN A 214 -4.01 -16.75 5.45
N SER A 215 -4.05 -18.03 5.80
CA SER A 215 -3.28 -18.60 6.91
C SER A 215 -1.77 -18.72 6.64
N ASP A 216 -1.32 -18.43 5.42
CA ASP A 216 0.08 -18.40 4.99
C ASP A 216 0.58 -16.96 4.70
N THR A 217 0.05 -16.00 5.45
CA THR A 217 0.43 -14.58 5.36
C THR A 217 1.06 -14.09 6.66
N GLU A 218 1.89 -13.03 6.56
CA GLU A 218 2.38 -12.29 7.71
C GLU A 218 2.12 -10.79 7.54
N VAL A 219 1.38 -10.21 8.49
CA VAL A 219 1.03 -8.79 8.51
C VAL A 219 2.07 -7.94 9.25
N GLY A 220 2.10 -6.64 8.98
CA GLY A 220 3.08 -5.70 9.53
C GLY A 220 2.49 -4.59 10.40
N PRO A 221 3.34 -3.64 10.84
CA PRO A 221 2.88 -2.51 11.65
C PRO A 221 1.76 -1.72 10.99
N ARG A 222 0.75 -1.31 11.76
CA ARG A 222 -0.35 -0.44 11.34
C ARG A 222 -1.23 -0.97 10.19
N TRP A 223 -1.03 -2.21 9.74
CA TRP A 223 -1.71 -2.78 8.57
C TRP A 223 -3.23 -2.65 8.64
N LEU A 224 -3.85 -3.03 9.76
CA LEU A 224 -5.30 -3.03 9.93
C LEU A 224 -5.88 -1.62 9.97
N ALA A 225 -5.23 -0.71 10.71
CA ALA A 225 -5.64 0.69 10.76
C ALA A 225 -5.50 1.36 9.37
N ALA A 226 -4.42 1.07 8.62
CA ALA A 226 -4.24 1.60 7.27
C ALA A 226 -5.31 1.08 6.30
N LEU A 227 -5.68 -0.20 6.36
CA LEU A 227 -6.81 -0.75 5.58
C LEU A 227 -8.13 -0.08 5.95
N LYS A 228 -8.41 0.10 7.25
CA LYS A 228 -9.64 0.76 7.73
C LYS A 228 -9.70 2.22 7.31
N ILE A 229 -8.59 2.96 7.41
CA ILE A 229 -8.49 4.35 6.92
C ILE A 229 -8.78 4.41 5.42
N ALA A 230 -8.18 3.52 4.62
CA ALA A 230 -8.44 3.46 3.19
C ALA A 230 -9.91 3.13 2.89
N ALA A 231 -10.52 2.18 3.60
CA ALA A 231 -11.90 1.77 3.42
C ALA A 231 -12.90 2.92 3.69
N TYR A 232 -12.63 3.72 4.72
CA TYR A 232 -13.50 4.83 5.13
C TYR A 232 -13.05 6.19 4.58
N GLY A 233 -12.06 6.22 3.68
CA GLY A 233 -11.68 7.42 2.93
C GLY A 233 -12.73 7.92 1.93
N ALA A 234 -13.73 7.08 1.60
CA ALA A 234 -14.93 7.44 0.86
C ALA A 234 -16.06 6.44 1.16
N ASP A 235 -17.31 6.90 1.05
CA ASP A 235 -18.48 6.08 1.40
C ASP A 235 -18.69 4.92 0.41
N ASP A 236 -18.37 5.15 -0.86
CA ASP A 236 -18.52 4.21 -1.97
C ASP A 236 -17.42 3.14 -2.06
N ILE A 237 -16.41 3.16 -1.20
CA ILE A 237 -15.43 2.07 -1.13
C ILE A 237 -16.06 0.88 -0.41
N GLY A 238 -16.10 -0.27 -1.08
CA GLY A 238 -16.65 -1.52 -0.55
C GLY A 238 -15.60 -2.47 -0.01
N THR A 239 -14.51 -2.66 -0.78
CA THR A 239 -13.38 -3.51 -0.40
C THR A 239 -12.04 -2.81 -0.54
N VAL A 240 -11.07 -3.25 0.27
CA VAL A 240 -9.68 -2.79 0.20
C VAL A 240 -8.75 -3.98 0.28
N THR A 241 -7.98 -4.23 -0.76
CA THR A 241 -6.99 -5.31 -0.78
C THR A 241 -5.59 -4.75 -0.54
N ALA A 242 -4.81 -5.41 0.31
CA ALA A 242 -3.40 -5.11 0.53
C ALA A 242 -2.55 -5.43 -0.71
N VAL A 243 -1.30 -4.96 -0.74
CA VAL A 243 -0.29 -5.46 -1.68
C VAL A 243 0.57 -6.53 -1.03
N SER A 244 1.20 -7.36 -1.86
CA SER A 244 2.04 -8.46 -1.41
C SER A 244 3.30 -8.58 -2.26
N ASP A 245 4.27 -9.30 -1.74
CA ASP A 245 5.40 -9.82 -2.49
C ASP A 245 5.04 -10.99 -3.42
N ASN A 246 3.85 -11.64 -3.22
CA ASN A 246 3.46 -12.83 -3.98
C ASN A 246 1.93 -13.05 -4.04
N ALA A 247 1.19 -12.16 -4.72
CA ALA A 247 -0.27 -12.25 -4.80
C ALA A 247 -0.85 -11.88 -6.20
N GLY A 248 -0.20 -12.31 -7.27
CA GLY A 248 -0.70 -12.11 -8.64
C GLY A 248 -0.86 -10.64 -9.00
N ALA A 249 -2.07 -10.23 -9.35
CA ALA A 249 -2.43 -8.84 -9.65
C ALA A 249 -2.15 -7.84 -8.51
N PHE A 250 -1.96 -8.31 -7.29
CA PHE A 250 -1.66 -7.50 -6.10
C PHE A 250 -0.17 -7.57 -5.71
N SER A 251 0.65 -8.27 -6.50
CA SER A 251 2.11 -8.29 -6.31
C SER A 251 2.72 -6.93 -6.60
N VAL A 252 3.70 -6.52 -5.78
CA VAL A 252 4.51 -5.33 -5.96
C VAL A 252 5.99 -5.66 -5.76
N PRO A 253 6.89 -5.01 -6.50
CA PRO A 253 6.68 -3.97 -7.50
C PRO A 253 6.36 -4.51 -8.91
N GLU A 254 6.31 -5.81 -9.10
CA GLU A 254 6.06 -6.45 -10.39
C GLU A 254 4.78 -7.29 -10.35
N LEU A 255 3.89 -7.03 -11.31
CA LEU A 255 2.64 -7.80 -11.47
C LEU A 255 2.91 -9.27 -11.78
N GLU A 256 2.07 -10.15 -11.26
CA GLU A 256 2.05 -11.59 -11.54
C GLU A 256 3.38 -12.32 -11.22
N ARG A 257 4.23 -11.71 -10.39
CA ARG A 257 5.53 -12.28 -10.02
C ARG A 257 5.69 -12.37 -8.52
N HIS A 258 6.50 -13.32 -8.08
CA HIS A 258 7.08 -13.30 -6.76
C HIS A 258 8.18 -12.23 -6.73
N CYS A 259 8.02 -11.25 -5.85
CA CYS A 259 8.92 -10.10 -5.68
C CYS A 259 9.62 -10.21 -4.32
N PRO A 260 10.76 -10.88 -4.22
CA PRO A 260 11.40 -11.11 -2.93
C PRO A 260 11.74 -9.80 -2.25
N ILE A 261 11.57 -9.78 -0.94
CA ILE A 261 11.96 -8.64 -0.11
C ILE A 261 13.48 -8.44 -0.24
N PRO A 262 13.96 -7.19 -0.37
CA PRO A 262 15.39 -6.91 -0.46
C PRO A 262 16.18 -7.56 0.66
N ALA A 263 17.26 -8.31 0.34
CA ALA A 263 18.03 -9.10 1.30
C ALA A 263 18.64 -8.27 2.45
N ARG A 264 18.78 -6.94 2.25
CA ARG A 264 19.25 -6.00 3.28
C ARG A 264 18.23 -5.73 4.39
N TRP A 265 16.99 -6.19 4.25
CA TRP A 265 15.89 -5.90 5.17
C TRP A 265 15.28 -7.16 5.76
N THR A 266 14.78 -7.03 6.98
CA THR A 266 13.83 -7.98 7.54
C THR A 266 12.43 -7.71 6.95
N LEU A 267 11.53 -8.68 7.04
CA LEU A 267 10.14 -8.52 6.61
C LEU A 267 9.49 -7.28 7.24
N ALA A 268 9.62 -7.11 8.56
CA ALA A 268 9.06 -5.97 9.27
C ALA A 268 9.64 -4.61 8.79
N GLN A 269 10.90 -4.59 8.36
CA GLN A 269 11.51 -3.39 7.77
C GLN A 269 10.94 -3.08 6.38
N ALA A 270 10.76 -4.10 5.54
CA ALA A 270 10.14 -3.91 4.22
C ALA A 270 8.69 -3.42 4.34
N GLN A 271 7.89 -4.05 5.21
CA GLN A 271 6.52 -3.63 5.50
C GLN A 271 6.45 -2.18 5.97
N ARG A 272 7.36 -1.79 6.87
CA ARG A 272 7.45 -0.40 7.35
C ARG A 272 7.89 0.57 6.24
N ALA A 273 8.85 0.19 5.42
CA ALA A 273 9.29 1.04 4.30
C ALA A 273 8.14 1.32 3.33
N VAL A 274 7.36 0.30 2.98
CA VAL A 274 6.18 0.43 2.12
C VAL A 274 5.11 1.30 2.80
N LEU A 275 4.80 1.06 4.08
CA LEU A 275 3.86 1.88 4.85
C LEU A 275 4.25 3.37 4.82
N GLN A 276 5.54 3.67 4.97
CA GLN A 276 6.04 5.04 5.08
C GLN A 276 6.18 5.76 3.74
N GLN A 277 6.35 5.03 2.63
CA GLN A 277 6.80 5.64 1.36
C GLN A 277 5.91 5.32 0.14
N ALA A 278 5.09 4.27 0.18
CA ALA A 278 4.25 3.94 -0.98
C ALA A 278 3.12 4.96 -1.26
N GLY A 279 2.76 5.74 -0.23
CA GLY A 279 1.75 6.79 -0.34
C GLY A 279 0.32 6.26 -0.20
N THR A 280 -0.63 7.17 -0.32
CA THR A 280 -2.07 6.93 -0.11
C THR A 280 -2.90 7.12 -1.38
N ARG A 281 -2.27 7.05 -2.55
CA ARG A 281 -2.96 6.99 -3.83
C ARG A 281 -3.35 5.55 -4.09
N TYR A 282 -4.63 5.24 -3.90
CA TYR A 282 -5.16 3.88 -3.94
C TYR A 282 -5.70 3.54 -5.33
N PRO A 283 -5.01 2.69 -6.13
CA PRO A 283 -5.53 2.23 -7.41
C PRO A 283 -6.87 1.52 -7.24
N GLN A 284 -7.78 1.71 -8.18
CA GLN A 284 -9.00 0.93 -8.27
C GLN A 284 -8.75 -0.33 -9.10
N LEU A 285 -9.38 -1.44 -8.74
CA LEU A 285 -9.36 -2.68 -9.51
C LEU A 285 -10.75 -3.33 -9.42
N PRO A 286 -11.31 -3.90 -10.51
CA PRO A 286 -12.65 -4.50 -10.50
C PRO A 286 -12.69 -5.85 -9.75
N THR A 287 -11.72 -6.09 -8.92
CA THR A 287 -11.60 -7.30 -8.09
C THR A 287 -10.86 -7.03 -6.79
N GLY A 288 -10.94 -7.97 -5.85
CA GLY A 288 -10.11 -8.10 -4.66
C GLY A 288 -9.39 -9.43 -4.64
N ASN A 289 -8.65 -9.71 -3.58
CA ASN A 289 -8.03 -11.00 -3.36
C ASN A 289 -8.04 -11.35 -1.87
N GLY A 290 -8.57 -12.51 -1.54
CA GLY A 290 -8.77 -12.99 -0.19
C GLY A 290 -7.50 -13.28 0.60
N PHE A 291 -6.31 -13.17 -0.02
CA PHE A 291 -5.08 -13.28 0.78
C PHE A 291 -5.01 -12.22 1.89
N CYS A 292 -5.50 -10.97 1.61
CA CYS A 292 -5.71 -9.92 2.61
C CYS A 292 -6.70 -8.88 2.06
N MET A 293 -8.00 -9.08 2.28
CA MET A 293 -9.06 -8.21 1.77
C MET A 293 -9.97 -7.71 2.88
N TYR A 294 -9.98 -6.41 3.11
CA TYR A 294 -10.94 -5.72 3.96
C TYR A 294 -12.27 -5.57 3.24
N VAL A 295 -13.37 -5.89 3.92
CA VAL A 295 -14.75 -5.78 3.40
C VAL A 295 -15.58 -4.99 4.40
N LYS A 296 -16.17 -3.88 3.97
CA LYS A 296 -17.12 -3.12 4.79
C LYS A 296 -18.38 -3.93 5.09
N ARG A 297 -18.86 -3.85 6.31
CA ARG A 297 -20.12 -4.51 6.71
C ARG A 297 -21.31 -4.05 5.87
N VAL A 298 -21.36 -2.77 5.51
CA VAL A 298 -22.43 -2.21 4.67
C VAL A 298 -22.48 -2.87 3.30
N LEU A 299 -21.33 -3.16 2.68
CA LEU A 299 -21.26 -3.93 1.43
C LEU A 299 -21.77 -5.36 1.63
N LEU A 300 -21.23 -6.07 2.62
CA LEU A 300 -21.63 -7.44 2.92
C LEU A 300 -23.15 -7.56 3.21
N ALA A 301 -23.72 -6.60 3.93
CA ALA A 301 -25.15 -6.53 4.16
C ALA A 301 -25.96 -6.27 2.87
N ARG A 302 -25.39 -5.53 1.92
CA ARG A 302 -26.05 -5.16 0.67
C ARG A 302 -26.08 -6.29 -0.36
N ILE A 303 -24.94 -7.02 -0.50
CA ILE A 303 -24.78 -8.03 -1.57
C ILE A 303 -24.79 -9.47 -1.09
N GLY A 304 -24.78 -9.70 0.24
CA GLY A 304 -24.71 -11.04 0.83
C GLY A 304 -23.29 -11.64 0.82
N PRO A 305 -23.15 -12.90 1.28
CA PRO A 305 -21.87 -13.61 1.35
C PRO A 305 -21.33 -13.99 -0.05
N MET A 306 -20.17 -14.65 -0.08
CA MET A 306 -19.60 -15.24 -1.29
C MET A 306 -20.45 -16.41 -1.77
N ASP A 307 -20.47 -16.64 -3.10
CA ASP A 307 -21.26 -17.72 -3.74
C ASP A 307 -20.57 -19.07 -3.60
N GLU A 308 -20.84 -19.77 -2.50
CA GLU A 308 -20.32 -21.12 -2.20
C GLU A 308 -20.77 -22.18 -3.23
N ALA A 309 -21.91 -21.96 -3.89
CA ALA A 309 -22.41 -22.92 -4.87
C ALA A 309 -21.63 -22.85 -6.19
N ALA A 310 -21.31 -21.64 -6.64
CA ALA A 310 -20.53 -21.44 -7.87
C ALA A 310 -19.02 -21.65 -7.67
N PHE A 311 -18.49 -21.34 -6.47
CA PHE A 311 -17.07 -21.36 -6.16
C PHE A 311 -16.77 -22.14 -4.85
N PRO A 312 -17.08 -23.43 -4.77
CA PRO A 312 -17.01 -24.18 -3.50
C PRO A 312 -15.58 -24.34 -2.98
N GLN A 313 -14.59 -24.37 -3.86
CA GLN A 313 -13.17 -24.57 -3.52
C GLN A 313 -12.34 -23.27 -3.58
N GLY A 314 -12.98 -22.13 -3.85
CA GLY A 314 -12.32 -20.88 -4.17
C GLY A 314 -12.09 -20.67 -5.67
N TYR A 315 -11.22 -19.69 -6.01
CA TYR A 315 -10.83 -19.32 -7.40
C TYR A 315 -11.93 -18.67 -8.23
N GLY A 316 -12.39 -17.53 -7.81
CA GLY A 316 -13.37 -16.69 -8.50
C GLY A 316 -14.42 -16.07 -7.58
N GLU A 317 -14.51 -16.54 -6.34
CA GLU A 317 -15.46 -16.07 -5.34
C GLU A 317 -15.24 -14.60 -4.98
N GLU A 318 -13.99 -14.16 -4.81
CA GLU A 318 -13.67 -12.75 -4.53
C GLU A 318 -13.97 -11.87 -5.75
N ASN A 319 -13.68 -12.38 -6.94
CA ASN A 319 -13.97 -11.68 -8.19
C ASN A 319 -15.49 -11.47 -8.35
N ASP A 320 -16.30 -12.53 -8.16
CA ASP A 320 -17.76 -12.44 -8.16
C ASP A 320 -18.28 -11.51 -7.08
N PHE A 321 -17.73 -11.61 -5.87
CA PHE A 321 -18.10 -10.74 -4.75
C PHE A 321 -17.85 -9.27 -5.07
N CYS A 322 -16.67 -8.93 -5.59
CA CYS A 322 -16.31 -7.57 -5.98
C CYS A 322 -17.18 -7.06 -7.14
N GLN A 323 -17.44 -7.89 -8.14
CA GLN A 323 -18.32 -7.53 -9.27
C GLN A 323 -19.76 -7.29 -8.82
N ARG A 324 -20.28 -8.06 -7.88
CA ARG A 324 -21.60 -7.77 -7.26
C ARG A 324 -21.57 -6.44 -6.49
N GLY A 325 -20.46 -6.15 -5.84
CA GLY A 325 -20.23 -4.88 -5.15
C GLY A 325 -20.25 -3.69 -6.11
N GLU A 326 -19.56 -3.76 -7.23
CA GLU A 326 -19.54 -2.70 -8.26
C GLU A 326 -20.92 -2.44 -8.84
N ARG A 327 -21.65 -3.51 -9.14
CA ARG A 327 -23.07 -3.40 -9.59
C ARG A 327 -23.99 -2.78 -8.53
N ALA A 328 -23.62 -2.86 -7.25
CA ALA A 328 -24.32 -2.21 -6.15
C ALA A 328 -23.84 -0.77 -5.87
N GLY A 329 -22.90 -0.23 -6.69
CA GLY A 329 -22.37 1.12 -6.62
C GLY A 329 -21.15 1.30 -5.72
N TYR A 330 -20.47 0.21 -5.36
CA TYR A 330 -19.24 0.26 -4.57
C TYR A 330 -18.00 0.10 -5.45
N ARG A 331 -16.87 0.61 -4.96
CA ARG A 331 -15.55 0.44 -5.59
C ARG A 331 -14.66 -0.51 -4.77
N ASN A 332 -13.79 -1.20 -5.48
CA ASN A 332 -12.72 -2.00 -4.89
C ASN A 332 -11.39 -1.29 -5.11
N ILE A 333 -10.56 -1.16 -4.07
CA ILE A 333 -9.29 -0.43 -4.15
C ILE A 333 -8.11 -1.24 -3.59
N ILE A 334 -6.90 -0.84 -3.96
CA ILE A 334 -5.65 -1.42 -3.47
C ILE A 334 -5.02 -0.47 -2.46
N ALA A 335 -4.81 -0.92 -1.22
CA ALA A 335 -4.03 -0.19 -0.22
C ALA A 335 -2.54 -0.42 -0.46
N GLY A 336 -1.95 0.36 -1.37
CA GLY A 336 -0.56 0.20 -1.78
C GLY A 336 0.47 0.43 -0.67
N ASN A 337 0.08 1.08 0.42
CA ASN A 337 0.91 1.30 1.60
C ASN A 337 0.81 0.16 2.65
N VAL A 338 0.08 -0.91 2.35
CA VAL A 338 -0.03 -2.08 3.24
C VAL A 338 0.59 -3.30 2.55
N LEU A 339 1.85 -3.61 2.88
CA LEU A 339 2.53 -4.81 2.39
C LEU A 339 2.26 -5.98 3.34
N VAL A 340 1.70 -7.06 2.82
CA VAL A 340 1.48 -8.32 3.53
C VAL A 340 2.29 -9.41 2.84
N HIS A 341 3.18 -10.07 3.58
CA HIS A 341 3.93 -11.21 3.05
C HIS A 341 2.99 -12.39 2.81
N HIS A 342 3.16 -13.08 1.68
CA HIS A 342 2.35 -14.24 1.32
C HIS A 342 3.25 -15.37 0.84
N GLU A 343 3.46 -16.37 1.69
CA GLU A 343 4.33 -17.51 1.43
C GLU A 343 3.87 -18.30 0.20
N ARG A 344 2.56 -18.28 -0.06
CA ARG A 344 1.93 -19.01 -1.16
C ARG A 344 2.26 -20.50 -1.10
N SER A 345 1.99 -21.07 0.08
CA SER A 345 2.24 -22.49 0.34
C SER A 345 1.49 -23.38 -0.68
N ALA A 346 2.13 -24.49 -1.07
CA ALA A 346 1.63 -25.42 -2.08
C ALA A 346 0.49 -26.33 -1.54
N SER A 347 -0.54 -25.74 -0.90
CA SER A 347 -1.67 -26.49 -0.34
C SER A 347 -2.46 -27.26 -1.39
N PHE A 348 -2.39 -26.85 -2.66
CA PHE A 348 -2.95 -27.56 -3.82
C PHE A 348 -1.86 -27.69 -4.90
N GLY A 349 -1.72 -28.86 -5.51
CA GLY A 349 -0.81 -29.04 -6.66
C GLY A 349 -1.18 -28.08 -7.80
N ASP A 350 -0.18 -27.64 -8.57
CA ASP A 350 -0.34 -26.61 -9.62
C ASP A 350 -1.41 -26.95 -10.66
N GLU A 351 -1.55 -28.24 -11.04
CA GLU A 351 -2.57 -28.70 -11.98
C GLU A 351 -4.00 -28.50 -11.45
N ARG A 352 -4.24 -28.84 -10.17
CA ARG A 352 -5.56 -28.67 -9.55
C ARG A 352 -5.91 -27.19 -9.42
N ARG A 353 -4.94 -26.36 -9.07
CA ARG A 353 -5.10 -24.90 -9.00
C ARG A 353 -5.48 -24.31 -10.35
N ALA A 354 -4.77 -24.71 -11.41
CA ALA A 354 -5.06 -24.27 -12.78
C ALA A 354 -6.47 -24.70 -13.24
N ALA A 355 -6.88 -25.93 -12.94
CA ALA A 355 -8.21 -26.42 -13.28
C ALA A 355 -9.32 -25.65 -12.55
N LEU A 356 -9.18 -25.41 -11.24
CA LEU A 356 -10.15 -24.63 -10.46
C LEU A 356 -10.21 -23.17 -10.94
N GLY A 357 -9.07 -22.56 -11.23
CA GLY A 357 -8.99 -21.21 -11.79
C GLY A 357 -9.70 -21.12 -13.15
N ALA A 358 -9.48 -22.07 -14.05
CA ALA A 358 -10.15 -22.11 -15.35
C ALA A 358 -11.68 -22.27 -15.21
N GLN A 359 -12.14 -23.10 -14.27
CA GLN A 359 -13.56 -23.28 -13.98
C GLN A 359 -14.18 -21.98 -13.44
N GLY A 360 -13.52 -21.34 -12.46
CA GLY A 360 -13.99 -20.07 -11.90
C GLY A 360 -14.05 -18.96 -12.95
N MET A 361 -13.04 -18.86 -13.80
CA MET A 361 -13.02 -17.89 -14.91
C MET A 361 -14.13 -18.14 -15.94
N ALA A 362 -14.52 -19.39 -16.19
CA ALA A 362 -15.65 -19.68 -17.07
C ALA A 362 -16.97 -19.13 -16.50
N VAL A 363 -17.20 -19.28 -15.19
CA VAL A 363 -18.37 -18.70 -14.49
C VAL A 363 -18.33 -17.17 -14.56
N LEU A 364 -17.16 -16.57 -14.33
CA LEU A 364 -17.00 -15.10 -14.36
C LEU A 364 -17.26 -14.53 -15.75
N ARG A 365 -16.76 -15.17 -16.82
CA ARG A 365 -17.02 -14.75 -18.22
C ARG A 365 -18.50 -14.78 -18.58
N GLU A 366 -19.21 -15.80 -18.09
CA GLU A 366 -20.66 -15.91 -18.30
C GLU A 366 -21.42 -14.80 -17.55
N ARG A 367 -21.07 -14.54 -16.28
CA ARG A 367 -21.77 -13.57 -15.45
C ARG A 367 -21.40 -12.13 -15.76
N TYR A 368 -20.15 -11.88 -16.15
CA TYR A 368 -19.53 -10.56 -16.29
C TYR A 368 -18.76 -10.43 -17.61
N PRO A 369 -19.46 -10.36 -18.76
CA PRO A 369 -18.80 -10.14 -20.05
C PRO A 369 -17.94 -8.87 -20.02
N GLY A 370 -16.66 -8.96 -20.45
CA GLY A 370 -15.71 -7.85 -20.45
C GLY A 370 -14.90 -7.69 -19.16
N TYR A 371 -15.13 -8.52 -18.13
CA TYR A 371 -14.42 -8.45 -16.86
C TYR A 371 -12.89 -8.55 -17.02
N GLU A 372 -12.39 -9.45 -17.86
CA GLU A 372 -10.95 -9.63 -18.08
C GLU A 372 -10.31 -8.39 -18.74
N ASP A 373 -11.01 -7.75 -19.67
CA ASP A 373 -10.55 -6.52 -20.33
C ASP A 373 -10.50 -5.36 -19.34
N GLU A 374 -11.49 -5.27 -18.45
CA GLU A 374 -11.54 -4.26 -17.40
C GLU A 374 -10.41 -4.45 -16.39
N VAL A 375 -10.16 -5.68 -15.93
CA VAL A 375 -9.00 -6.01 -15.10
C VAL A 375 -7.71 -5.60 -15.81
N GLY A 376 -7.54 -5.99 -17.08
CA GLY A 376 -6.37 -5.63 -17.87
C GLY A 376 -6.15 -4.12 -17.95
N ALA A 377 -7.19 -3.34 -18.24
CA ALA A 377 -7.11 -1.89 -18.31
C ALA A 377 -6.71 -1.25 -16.97
N THR A 378 -7.29 -1.71 -15.86
CA THR A 378 -7.00 -1.15 -14.53
C THR A 378 -5.63 -1.54 -13.99
N LEU A 379 -5.12 -2.73 -14.31
CA LEU A 379 -3.76 -3.15 -13.95
C LEU A 379 -2.68 -2.24 -14.57
N TRP A 380 -2.99 -1.61 -15.70
CA TRP A 380 -2.09 -0.68 -16.39
C TRP A 380 -2.49 0.77 -16.18
N SER A 381 -3.39 1.07 -15.25
CA SER A 381 -3.78 2.44 -14.90
C SER A 381 -2.59 3.25 -14.38
N PHE A 382 -2.70 4.58 -14.47
CA PHE A 382 -1.68 5.49 -13.95
C PHE A 382 -1.44 5.29 -12.45
N GLU A 383 -2.51 5.18 -11.66
CA GLU A 383 -2.44 4.99 -10.21
C GLU A 383 -1.70 3.71 -9.86
N ARG A 384 -1.94 2.61 -10.60
CA ARG A 384 -1.24 1.35 -10.40
C ARG A 384 0.25 1.47 -10.75
N ARG A 385 0.58 2.11 -11.85
CA ARG A 385 1.98 2.36 -12.24
C ARG A 385 2.73 3.22 -11.23
N VAL A 386 2.08 4.25 -10.68
CA VAL A 386 2.65 5.07 -9.60
C VAL A 386 2.95 4.20 -8.38
N LEU A 387 2.03 3.33 -7.98
CA LEU A 387 2.24 2.42 -6.86
C LEU A 387 3.45 1.50 -7.11
N ASP A 388 3.49 0.81 -8.24
CA ASP A 388 4.59 -0.11 -8.58
C ASP A 388 5.93 0.62 -8.63
N TRP A 389 5.97 1.81 -9.24
CA TRP A 389 7.16 2.66 -9.29
C TRP A 389 7.63 3.09 -7.89
N ARG A 390 6.71 3.47 -7.00
CA ARG A 390 7.07 3.84 -5.62
C ARG A 390 7.68 2.67 -4.88
N VAL A 391 7.14 1.46 -5.02
CA VAL A 391 7.71 0.27 -4.37
C VAL A 391 9.05 -0.12 -5.01
N ARG A 392 9.21 -0.05 -6.35
CA ARG A 392 10.53 -0.23 -7.00
C ARG A 392 11.56 0.75 -6.46
N ARG A 393 11.20 2.02 -6.31
CA ARG A 393 12.07 3.04 -5.76
C ARG A 393 12.47 2.73 -4.32
N ILE A 394 11.52 2.30 -3.48
CA ILE A 394 11.80 1.87 -2.11
C ILE A 394 12.77 0.68 -2.08
N TYR A 395 12.64 -0.25 -3.01
CA TYR A 395 13.45 -1.47 -3.09
C TYR A 395 14.80 -1.26 -3.77
N ALA A 396 14.97 -0.20 -4.55
CA ALA A 396 16.23 0.09 -5.23
C ALA A 396 17.38 0.32 -4.24
N GLU A 397 18.55 -0.21 -4.53
CA GLU A 397 19.74 -0.10 -3.66
C GLU A 397 20.26 1.34 -3.56
N GLY A 398 20.00 2.16 -4.56
CA GLY A 398 20.40 3.57 -4.62
C GLY A 398 19.40 4.56 -4.02
N ASP A 399 18.26 4.10 -3.47
CA ASP A 399 17.29 5.01 -2.87
C ASP A 399 17.89 5.73 -1.68
N THR A 400 17.95 7.06 -1.76
CA THR A 400 18.56 7.92 -0.74
C THR A 400 17.81 7.92 0.58
N THR A 401 16.53 7.53 0.58
CA THR A 401 15.67 7.54 1.77
C THR A 401 16.13 6.51 2.80
N TYR A 402 16.49 5.29 2.33
CA TYR A 402 16.90 4.18 3.19
C TYR A 402 18.28 3.60 2.89
N ALA A 403 19.06 4.26 2.04
CA ALA A 403 20.37 3.77 1.60
C ALA A 403 21.37 3.54 2.76
N LYS A 404 21.23 4.29 3.85
CA LYS A 404 22.17 4.26 4.98
C LYS A 404 21.60 3.69 6.27
N GLN A 405 20.27 3.66 6.42
CA GLN A 405 19.63 3.20 7.65
C GLN A 405 18.33 2.44 7.33
N PRO A 406 18.04 1.34 8.03
CA PRO A 406 16.76 0.67 7.88
C PRO A 406 15.61 1.57 8.33
N PRO A 407 14.39 1.38 7.78
CA PRO A 407 13.22 2.15 8.17
C PRO A 407 12.91 1.96 9.66
N LYS A 408 12.85 3.07 10.40
CA LYS A 408 12.54 3.11 11.83
C LYS A 408 11.05 3.40 12.05
N PRO A 409 10.47 2.98 13.19
CA PRO A 409 9.16 3.48 13.62
C PRO A 409 9.14 4.99 13.71
N ARG A 410 8.04 5.62 13.31
CA ARG A 410 7.89 7.09 13.36
C ARG A 410 7.14 7.52 14.59
N LEU A 411 7.73 8.47 15.31
CA LEU A 411 7.20 9.05 16.52
C LEU A 411 6.97 10.55 16.33
N LEU A 412 5.80 11.06 16.73
CA LEU A 412 5.50 12.48 16.77
C LEU A 412 5.44 12.95 18.22
N LEU A 413 6.14 14.07 18.51
CA LEU A 413 6.11 14.73 19.81
C LEU A 413 5.57 16.17 19.65
N ALA A 414 4.78 16.62 20.62
CA ALA A 414 4.47 18.04 20.79
C ALA A 414 5.39 18.61 21.89
N ALA A 415 6.43 19.35 21.53
CA ALA A 415 7.39 19.84 22.50
C ALA A 415 8.18 21.06 21.99
N ASP A 416 8.77 21.82 22.93
CA ASP A 416 9.76 22.86 22.61
C ASP A 416 11.15 22.20 22.55
N PRO A 417 11.85 22.27 21.41
CA PRO A 417 13.19 21.71 21.28
C PRO A 417 14.25 22.44 22.12
N GLN A 418 13.97 23.64 22.57
CA GLN A 418 14.89 24.41 23.43
C GLN A 418 14.84 23.95 24.89
N ASP A 419 13.79 23.21 25.29
CA ASP A 419 13.75 22.61 26.62
C ASP A 419 14.78 21.47 26.75
N ALA A 420 15.65 21.58 27.76
CA ALA A 420 16.74 20.62 28.00
C ALA A 420 16.24 19.18 28.22
N GLY A 421 15.05 19.02 28.82
CA GLY A 421 14.40 17.71 28.99
C GLY A 421 13.97 17.10 27.66
N THR A 422 13.41 17.91 26.76
CA THR A 422 13.03 17.52 25.40
C THR A 422 14.25 17.12 24.57
N ALA A 423 15.34 17.91 24.61
CA ALA A 423 16.55 17.56 23.88
C ALA A 423 17.15 16.22 24.33
N LYS A 424 17.19 15.92 25.63
CA LYS A 424 17.64 14.64 26.16
C LYS A 424 16.73 13.47 25.75
N LEU A 425 15.43 13.67 25.77
CA LEU A 425 14.46 12.69 25.33
C LEU A 425 14.63 12.35 23.85
N LEU A 426 14.69 13.37 22.98
CA LEU A 426 14.89 13.21 21.55
C LEU A 426 16.20 12.48 21.23
N ALA A 427 17.30 12.81 21.91
CA ALA A 427 18.57 12.12 21.76
C ALA A 427 18.49 10.62 22.12
N THR A 428 17.59 10.26 23.03
CA THR A 428 17.35 8.86 23.40
C THR A 428 16.46 8.15 22.39
N LEU A 429 15.33 8.76 22.03
CA LEU A 429 14.33 8.14 21.15
C LEU A 429 14.83 8.02 19.70
N SER A 430 15.58 8.98 19.18
CA SER A 430 16.09 9.00 17.80
C SER A 430 17.06 7.85 17.47
N ARG A 431 17.59 7.17 18.48
CA ARG A 431 18.42 5.96 18.27
C ARG A 431 17.63 4.86 17.56
N ASN A 432 16.38 4.65 17.97
CA ASN A 432 15.53 3.54 17.51
C ASN A 432 14.28 3.99 16.75
N GLN A 433 13.98 5.29 16.74
CA GLN A 433 12.79 5.87 16.11
C GLN A 433 13.18 7.06 15.21
N GLU A 434 12.38 7.29 14.19
CA GLU A 434 12.42 8.51 13.39
C GLU A 434 11.50 9.53 14.08
N CYS A 435 12.09 10.61 14.61
CA CYS A 435 11.38 11.57 15.44
C CYS A 435 10.87 12.75 14.62
N PHE A 436 9.59 13.03 14.73
CA PHE A 436 8.95 14.25 14.26
C PHE A 436 8.58 15.13 15.44
N LEU A 437 8.66 16.43 15.24
CA LEU A 437 8.32 17.44 16.22
C LEU A 437 7.20 18.32 15.72
N LEU A 438 6.15 18.45 16.52
CA LEU A 438 5.11 19.46 16.35
C LEU A 438 5.50 20.68 17.17
N ARG A 439 5.71 21.81 16.52
CA ARG A 439 6.18 23.06 17.16
C ARG A 439 5.25 24.21 16.82
N ASN A 440 4.98 25.02 17.84
CA ASN A 440 4.31 26.31 17.67
C ASN A 440 5.38 27.38 17.39
N ASP A 441 5.34 27.97 16.19
CA ASP A 441 6.24 29.01 15.73
C ASP A 441 5.61 30.41 15.81
N GLY A 442 4.63 30.60 16.70
CA GLY A 442 3.93 31.87 16.93
C GLY A 442 2.64 31.98 16.08
N ASP A 443 2.77 32.28 14.81
CA ASP A 443 1.65 32.38 13.87
C ASP A 443 1.34 31.08 13.10
N ARG A 444 2.17 30.04 13.27
CA ARG A 444 2.10 28.76 12.58
C ARG A 444 2.36 27.59 13.50
N VAL A 445 1.76 26.45 13.19
CA VAL A 445 2.15 25.15 13.70
C VAL A 445 2.95 24.44 12.63
N GLY A 446 4.20 24.10 12.93
CA GLY A 446 5.12 23.44 12.01
C GLY A 446 5.36 21.99 12.39
N LEU A 447 5.49 21.15 11.36
CA LEU A 447 5.95 19.77 11.46
C LEU A 447 7.43 19.72 11.05
N TYR A 448 8.26 19.19 11.92
CA TYR A 448 9.71 19.09 11.71
C TYR A 448 10.16 17.64 11.86
N ARG A 449 11.10 17.21 11.02
CA ARG A 449 11.78 15.92 11.13
C ARG A 449 13.16 16.11 11.72
N LEU A 450 13.54 15.29 12.69
CA LEU A 450 14.87 15.30 13.30
C LEU A 450 15.85 14.45 12.47
N GLU A 451 16.90 15.08 11.95
CA GLU A 451 18.02 14.42 11.26
C GLU A 451 19.34 14.77 11.99
N GLY A 452 19.94 13.78 12.63
CA GLY A 452 21.07 14.02 13.54
C GLY A 452 20.66 14.89 14.72
N ALA A 453 21.17 16.12 14.78
CA ALA A 453 20.81 17.12 15.78
C ALA A 453 19.99 18.30 15.20
N THR A 454 19.62 18.23 13.92
CA THR A 454 18.98 19.32 13.20
C THR A 454 17.51 19.00 12.90
N PHE A 455 16.64 20.00 13.03
CA PHE A 455 15.24 19.91 12.66
C PHE A 455 15.02 20.47 11.27
N HIS A 456 14.49 19.65 10.39
CA HIS A 456 14.14 20.00 9.01
C HIS A 456 12.63 20.16 8.87
N ALA A 457 12.21 21.36 8.47
CA ALA A 457 10.79 21.65 8.25
C ALA A 457 10.23 20.73 7.15
N GLN A 458 9.11 20.09 7.43
CA GLN A 458 8.38 19.23 6.49
C GLN A 458 7.14 19.93 5.94
N ASP A 459 6.39 20.59 6.84
CA ASP A 459 5.15 21.27 6.49
C ASP A 459 4.77 22.26 7.61
N SER A 460 3.78 23.12 7.34
CA SER A 460 3.23 24.02 8.36
C SER A 460 1.80 24.45 8.02
N VAL A 461 1.06 24.86 9.04
CA VAL A 461 -0.29 25.41 8.92
C VAL A 461 -0.40 26.69 9.76
N GLU A 462 -1.11 27.70 9.26
CA GLU A 462 -1.32 28.97 9.98
C GLU A 462 -2.17 28.75 11.24
N LEU A 463 -1.68 29.29 12.34
CA LEU A 463 -2.34 29.30 13.64
C LEU A 463 -3.15 30.58 13.76
N GLY A 464 -4.47 30.51 13.56
CA GLY A 464 -5.36 31.65 13.81
C GLY A 464 -6.00 31.56 15.19
N HIS A 465 -6.64 32.68 15.61
CA HIS A 465 -7.22 32.82 16.94
C HIS A 465 -8.72 32.48 17.01
N ASN A 466 -9.27 31.84 15.99
CA ASN A 466 -10.69 31.47 15.96
C ASN A 466 -10.90 29.96 15.77
N ALA A 467 -12.12 29.50 16.01
CA ALA A 467 -12.48 28.08 15.91
C ALA A 467 -12.19 27.46 14.53
N ALA A 468 -12.38 28.23 13.44
CA ALA A 468 -12.12 27.76 12.09
C ALA A 468 -10.60 27.54 11.83
N ALA A 469 -9.76 28.38 12.41
CA ALA A 469 -8.31 28.21 12.33
C ALA A 469 -7.84 26.97 13.13
N LEU A 470 -8.39 26.76 14.32
CA LEU A 470 -8.09 25.56 15.10
C LEU A 470 -8.52 24.30 14.36
N ALA A 471 -9.71 24.28 13.75
CA ALA A 471 -10.18 23.15 12.94
C ALA A 471 -9.27 22.86 11.74
N ARG A 472 -8.67 23.90 11.10
CA ARG A 472 -7.68 23.70 10.04
C ARG A 472 -6.39 23.04 10.56
N VAL A 473 -5.91 23.47 11.74
CA VAL A 473 -4.73 22.87 12.39
C VAL A 473 -5.00 21.39 12.70
N GLU A 474 -6.16 21.07 13.27
CA GLU A 474 -6.55 19.68 13.57
C GLU A 474 -6.64 18.83 12.31
N THR A 475 -7.28 19.36 11.25
CA THR A 475 -7.35 18.65 9.95
C THR A 475 -5.94 18.37 9.42
N ARG A 476 -5.04 19.37 9.46
CA ARG A 476 -3.67 19.17 8.98
C ARG A 476 -2.89 18.20 9.85
N LEU A 477 -3.09 18.21 11.17
CA LEU A 477 -2.46 17.24 12.07
C LEU A 477 -2.94 15.81 11.76
N ARG A 478 -4.22 15.59 11.50
CA ARG A 478 -4.77 14.30 11.05
C ARG A 478 -4.11 13.84 9.75
N GLU A 479 -3.99 14.74 8.76
CA GLU A 479 -3.29 14.46 7.51
C GLU A 479 -1.81 14.10 7.73
N TRP A 480 -1.10 14.77 8.64
CA TRP A 480 0.28 14.45 8.97
C TRP A 480 0.43 13.09 9.65
N LEU A 481 -0.42 12.79 10.64
CA LEU A 481 -0.39 11.49 11.33
C LEU A 481 -0.53 10.32 10.35
N VAL A 482 -1.44 10.42 9.41
CA VAL A 482 -1.68 9.37 8.39
C VAL A 482 -0.66 9.44 7.26
N GLY A 483 -0.42 10.62 6.69
CA GLY A 483 0.45 10.81 5.51
C GLY A 483 1.92 10.52 5.79
N TYR A 484 2.39 10.82 7.00
CA TYR A 484 3.74 10.45 7.45
C TYR A 484 3.81 9.08 8.12
N ALA A 485 2.72 8.31 8.11
CA ALA A 485 2.66 6.98 8.71
C ALA A 485 3.21 6.95 10.15
N VAL A 486 2.75 7.86 11.01
CA VAL A 486 3.13 7.94 12.41
C VAL A 486 2.67 6.67 13.13
N GLU A 487 3.59 5.99 13.81
CA GLU A 487 3.32 4.74 14.52
C GLU A 487 3.03 4.95 16.01
N SER A 488 3.49 6.06 16.57
CA SER A 488 3.21 6.44 17.97
C SER A 488 3.29 7.94 18.17
N VAL A 489 2.62 8.45 19.20
CA VAL A 489 2.82 9.82 19.70
C VAL A 489 3.40 9.79 21.11
N HIS A 490 4.20 10.77 21.44
CA HIS A 490 4.70 10.96 22.81
C HIS A 490 3.98 12.15 23.43
N ALA A 491 3.18 11.87 24.46
CA ALA A 491 2.45 12.86 25.21
C ALA A 491 2.86 12.77 26.71
N ARG A 492 3.54 13.78 27.23
CA ARG A 492 4.03 13.79 28.61
C ARG A 492 2.94 14.03 29.68
N GLY A 493 1.67 14.00 29.29
CA GLY A 493 0.53 13.77 30.18
C GLY A 493 -0.01 14.96 30.98
N SER A 494 0.62 16.12 31.03
CA SER A 494 0.13 17.26 31.81
C SER A 494 -0.19 18.51 30.99
N ALA A 495 0.49 18.74 29.89
CA ALA A 495 0.25 19.90 29.01
C ALA A 495 -1.03 19.72 28.19
N ALA A 496 -1.75 20.82 27.91
CA ALA A 496 -2.94 20.79 27.06
C ALA A 496 -2.62 20.29 25.64
N SER A 497 -1.45 20.65 25.11
CA SER A 497 -0.95 20.18 23.81
C SER A 497 -0.77 18.65 23.76
N ASP A 498 -0.29 18.04 24.84
CA ASP A 498 -0.05 16.60 24.91
C ASP A 498 -1.38 15.83 24.89
N ARG A 499 -2.36 16.26 25.69
CA ARG A 499 -3.70 15.65 25.67
C ARG A 499 -4.41 15.82 24.33
N TRP A 500 -4.27 16.99 23.72
CA TRP A 500 -4.81 17.28 22.40
C TRP A 500 -4.20 16.38 21.33
N LEU A 501 -2.87 16.25 21.28
CA LEU A 501 -2.19 15.34 20.34
C LEU A 501 -2.61 13.89 20.56
N ALA A 502 -2.65 13.42 21.82
CA ALA A 502 -3.06 12.07 22.16
C ALA A 502 -4.53 11.77 21.74
N THR A 503 -5.42 12.76 21.92
CA THR A 503 -6.83 12.62 21.51
C THR A 503 -6.94 12.44 19.99
N ILE A 504 -6.26 13.28 19.21
CA ILE A 504 -6.29 13.19 17.74
C ILE A 504 -5.61 11.90 17.25
N ALA A 505 -4.51 11.49 17.87
CA ALA A 505 -3.82 10.25 17.54
C ALA A 505 -4.71 9.01 17.78
N ALA A 506 -5.49 9.02 18.87
CA ALA A 506 -6.41 7.93 19.19
C ALA A 506 -7.53 7.78 18.15
N GLU A 507 -7.90 8.84 17.40
CA GLU A 507 -8.85 8.75 16.29
C GLU A 507 -8.41 7.76 15.19
N PHE A 508 -7.09 7.49 15.11
CA PHE A 508 -6.47 6.60 14.10
C PHE A 508 -5.79 5.37 14.72
N ASP A 509 -6.14 4.97 15.93
CA ASP A 509 -5.51 3.87 16.67
C ASP A 509 -3.99 4.03 16.82
N ILE A 510 -3.48 5.26 16.89
CA ILE A 510 -2.07 5.54 17.11
C ILE A 510 -1.80 5.56 18.61
N PRO A 511 -0.93 4.67 19.14
CA PRO A 511 -0.66 4.59 20.57
C PRO A 511 0.08 5.82 21.09
N THR A 512 -0.23 6.19 22.32
CA THR A 512 0.50 7.18 23.11
C THR A 512 1.54 6.47 23.97
N LEU A 513 2.80 6.98 23.96
CA LEU A 513 3.93 6.49 24.74
C LEU A 513 4.18 7.36 25.97
#